data_3e924c0cb35da504da44cbb5a312d8d3
#
_entry.id   3e924c0cb35da504da44cbb5a312d8d3
#
_cell.length_a   1.000
_cell.length_b   1.000
_cell.length_c   1.000
_cell.angle_alpha   90.00
_cell.angle_beta   90.00
_cell.angle_gamma   90.00
#
_symmetry.space_group_name_H-M   'P 1'
#
loop_
_entity.id
_entity.type
_entity.pdbx_description
1 polymer ?
#
loop_
_entity_poly.entity_id
_entity_poly.type
_entity_poly.pdbx_seq_one_letter_code
_entity_poly.pdbx_strand_id
1 'polypeptide(L)'
;LQTELATYDPLLLMAFDAIDRANGGEVDLRDASDLVTPAAVWMALGEGGSITGIPHARGKESDRILRTVGLLQSFGMKAEETDDGLVIPGRQTPNTPNEPIQTYMDHRLAMVAMILASKVGGEIVDAEICEVSHPGFIQQLLGLSQP
;
A
#
# COMPACT_ATOMS: atom_id res chain seq x y z
N LEU A 1 -9.81 -8.34 -1.78
CA LEU A 1 -8.87 -7.26 -1.50
C LEU A 1 -8.44 -6.50 -2.76
N GLN A 2 -8.33 -7.19 -3.90
CA GLN A 2 -8.00 -6.54 -5.18
C GLN A 2 -9.02 -5.45 -5.53
N THR A 3 -10.31 -5.70 -5.30
CA THR A 3 -11.38 -4.73 -5.57
C THR A 3 -11.19 -3.46 -4.75
N GLU A 4 -10.89 -3.62 -3.46
CA GLU A 4 -10.67 -2.49 -2.56
C GLU A 4 -9.39 -1.73 -2.93
N LEU A 5 -8.31 -2.43 -3.26
CA LEU A 5 -7.07 -1.80 -3.69
C LEU A 5 -7.27 -1.03 -5.00
N ALA A 6 -8.10 -1.52 -5.91
CA ALA A 6 -8.38 -0.84 -7.17
C ALA A 6 -9.06 0.52 -6.97
N THR A 7 -9.71 0.75 -5.82
CA THR A 7 -10.30 2.06 -5.52
C THR A 7 -9.25 3.15 -5.29
N TYR A 8 -8.02 2.75 -5.00
CA TYR A 8 -6.91 3.68 -4.80
C TYR A 8 -6.61 4.45 -6.10
N ASP A 9 -6.46 3.72 -7.21
CA ASP A 9 -6.19 4.31 -8.52
C ASP A 9 -6.51 3.25 -9.60
N PRO A 10 -7.30 3.57 -10.63
CA PRO A 10 -7.58 2.59 -11.70
C PRO A 10 -6.34 2.05 -12.41
N LEU A 11 -5.25 2.84 -12.47
CA LEU A 11 -3.99 2.39 -13.06
C LEU A 11 -3.33 1.26 -12.26
N LEU A 12 -3.76 1.05 -11.03
CA LEU A 12 -3.20 0.01 -10.16
C LEU A 12 -3.42 -1.39 -10.72
N LEU A 13 -4.48 -1.61 -11.48
CA LEU A 13 -4.73 -2.91 -12.12
C LEU A 13 -3.59 -3.28 -13.09
N MET A 14 -3.02 -2.30 -13.78
CA MET A 14 -1.85 -2.54 -14.65
C MET A 14 -0.61 -2.91 -13.83
N ALA A 15 -0.44 -2.26 -12.66
CA ALA A 15 0.66 -2.60 -11.77
C ALA A 15 0.50 -4.01 -11.20
N PHE A 16 -0.71 -4.41 -10.82
CA PHE A 16 -0.98 -5.76 -10.37
C PHE A 16 -0.60 -6.81 -11.42
N ASP A 17 -0.98 -6.54 -12.68
CA ASP A 17 -0.64 -7.44 -13.77
C ASP A 17 0.87 -7.57 -13.95
N ALA A 18 1.59 -6.46 -13.89
CA ALA A 18 3.06 -6.46 -13.99
C ALA A 18 3.69 -7.24 -12.83
N ILE A 19 3.17 -7.08 -11.63
CA ILE A 19 3.64 -7.80 -10.44
C ILE A 19 3.40 -9.30 -10.59
N ASP A 20 2.21 -9.68 -11.04
CA ASP A 20 1.85 -11.09 -11.23
C ASP A 20 2.75 -11.74 -12.29
N ARG A 21 3.05 -11.03 -13.39
CA ARG A 21 3.95 -11.53 -14.42
C ARG A 21 5.38 -11.67 -13.94
N ALA A 22 5.83 -10.75 -13.07
CA ALA A 22 7.18 -10.80 -12.51
C ALA A 22 7.36 -12.01 -11.59
N ASN A 23 6.29 -12.53 -11.02
CA ASN A 23 6.24 -13.77 -10.23
C ASN A 23 7.37 -13.84 -9.20
N GLY A 24 7.46 -12.84 -8.34
CA GLY A 24 8.50 -12.74 -7.31
C GLY A 24 9.74 -11.97 -7.75
N GLY A 25 9.76 -11.47 -8.98
CA GLY A 25 10.90 -10.71 -9.52
C GLY A 25 10.79 -9.21 -9.28
N GLU A 26 11.51 -8.46 -10.09
CA GLU A 26 11.65 -7.02 -9.96
C GLU A 26 10.58 -6.28 -10.78
N VAL A 27 10.01 -5.24 -10.20
CA VAL A 27 9.08 -4.32 -10.88
C VAL A 27 9.60 -2.89 -10.71
N ASP A 28 9.82 -2.19 -11.82
CA ASP A 28 10.27 -0.80 -11.82
C ASP A 28 9.05 0.13 -11.85
N LEU A 29 8.90 0.95 -10.82
CA LEU A 29 7.78 1.88 -10.69
C LEU A 29 8.19 3.34 -10.88
N ARG A 30 9.31 3.63 -11.58
CA ARG A 30 9.79 5.01 -11.72
C ARG A 30 8.76 5.96 -12.31
N ASP A 31 7.91 5.48 -13.21
CA ASP A 31 6.87 6.29 -13.85
C ASP A 31 5.53 6.22 -13.12
N ALA A 32 5.45 5.48 -12.01
CA ALA A 32 4.23 5.28 -11.25
C ALA A 32 4.52 5.16 -9.75
N SER A 33 5.39 6.03 -9.24
CA SER A 33 5.85 5.96 -7.83
C SER A 33 4.72 6.13 -6.80
N ASP A 34 3.63 6.80 -7.19
CA ASP A 34 2.47 6.95 -6.29
C ASP A 34 1.74 5.63 -6.04
N LEU A 35 2.03 4.58 -6.81
CA LEU A 35 1.43 3.26 -6.62
C LEU A 35 2.26 2.35 -5.69
N VAL A 36 3.38 2.84 -5.15
CA VAL A 36 4.30 2.00 -4.36
C VAL A 36 3.62 1.32 -3.17
N THR A 37 2.82 2.05 -2.41
CA THR A 37 2.21 1.50 -1.19
C THR A 37 1.22 0.37 -1.50
N PRO A 38 0.22 0.55 -2.39
CA PRO A 38 -0.67 -0.57 -2.73
C PRO A 38 0.04 -1.69 -3.49
N ALA A 39 1.04 -1.38 -4.31
CA ALA A 39 1.83 -2.39 -5.02
C ALA A 39 2.58 -3.29 -4.03
N ALA A 40 3.17 -2.69 -2.98
CA ALA A 40 3.86 -3.44 -1.94
C ALA A 40 2.91 -4.40 -1.22
N VAL A 41 1.69 -3.98 -0.93
CA VAL A 41 0.68 -4.85 -0.33
C VAL A 41 0.35 -6.00 -1.28
N TRP A 42 0.17 -5.73 -2.56
CA TRP A 42 -0.14 -6.77 -3.54
C TRP A 42 0.98 -7.81 -3.62
N MET A 43 2.24 -7.36 -3.63
CA MET A 43 3.40 -8.26 -3.59
C MET A 43 3.42 -9.12 -2.33
N ALA A 44 3.17 -8.50 -1.16
CA ALA A 44 3.19 -9.21 0.11
C ALA A 44 2.16 -10.34 0.16
N LEU A 45 0.99 -10.13 -0.41
CA LEU A 45 -0.07 -11.13 -0.46
C LEU A 45 0.17 -12.20 -1.53
N GLY A 46 0.93 -11.86 -2.57
CA GLY A 46 1.22 -12.74 -3.70
C GLY A 46 2.58 -13.43 -3.56
N GLU A 47 3.37 -13.39 -4.62
CA GLU A 47 4.66 -14.09 -4.68
C GLU A 47 5.85 -13.24 -4.19
N GLY A 48 5.59 -12.04 -3.65
CA GLY A 48 6.65 -11.15 -3.24
C GLY A 48 7.34 -10.46 -4.41
N GLY A 49 8.52 -9.93 -4.17
CA GLY A 49 9.34 -9.33 -5.21
C GLY A 49 10.08 -8.10 -4.73
N SER A 50 10.59 -7.34 -5.70
CA SER A 50 11.30 -6.09 -5.47
C SER A 50 10.64 -4.97 -6.25
N ILE A 51 10.49 -3.81 -5.61
CA ILE A 51 10.09 -2.58 -6.28
C ILE A 51 11.36 -1.73 -6.41
N THR A 52 11.63 -1.24 -7.60
CA THR A 52 12.85 -0.48 -7.90
C THR A 52 12.52 0.82 -8.62
N GLY A 53 13.54 1.68 -8.78
CA GLY A 53 13.45 2.88 -9.62
C GLY A 53 12.71 4.04 -8.99
N ILE A 54 12.48 4.03 -7.67
CA ILE A 54 11.69 5.07 -7.00
C ILE A 54 12.43 5.79 -5.87
N PRO A 55 13.73 6.16 -6.03
CA PRO A 55 14.41 6.90 -4.95
C PRO A 55 13.71 8.22 -4.63
N HIS A 56 13.06 8.83 -5.63
CA HIS A 56 12.33 10.08 -5.46
C HIS A 56 11.08 9.94 -4.57
N ALA A 57 10.60 8.73 -4.31
CA ALA A 57 9.48 8.51 -3.41
C ALA A 57 9.80 8.89 -1.96
N ARG A 58 11.08 8.98 -1.60
CA ARG A 58 11.52 9.46 -0.29
C ARG A 58 11.23 10.94 -0.07
N GLY A 59 11.07 11.70 -1.16
CA GLY A 59 10.79 13.14 -1.10
C GLY A 59 9.33 13.51 -1.33
N LYS A 60 8.39 12.59 -1.17
CA LYS A 60 6.95 12.88 -1.30
C LYS A 60 6.41 13.49 0.00
N GLU A 61 5.08 13.43 0.24
CA GLU A 61 4.46 13.95 1.47
C GLU A 61 5.07 13.32 2.73
N SER A 62 5.60 12.10 2.58
CA SER A 62 6.42 11.40 3.57
C SER A 62 7.53 10.68 2.82
N ASP A 63 8.46 10.04 3.54
CA ASP A 63 9.35 9.05 2.92
C ASP A 63 8.51 7.80 2.65
N ARG A 64 7.94 7.70 1.46
CA ARG A 64 7.00 6.62 1.13
C ARG A 64 7.64 5.25 1.11
N ILE A 65 8.95 5.15 0.87
CA ILE A 65 9.65 3.86 0.97
C ILE A 65 9.66 3.41 2.42
N LEU A 66 10.18 4.25 3.31
CA LEU A 66 10.26 3.95 4.74
C LEU A 66 8.88 3.72 5.34
N ARG A 67 7.91 4.60 5.03
CA ARG A 67 6.58 4.52 5.63
C ARG A 67 5.75 3.36 5.10
N THR A 68 5.97 2.94 3.85
CA THR A 68 5.34 1.72 3.32
C THR A 68 5.84 0.48 4.05
N VAL A 69 7.15 0.39 4.28
CA VAL A 69 7.72 -0.71 5.09
C VAL A 69 7.08 -0.71 6.48
N GLY A 70 7.02 0.45 7.14
CA GLY A 70 6.40 0.57 8.46
C GLY A 70 4.92 0.19 8.47
N LEU A 71 4.19 0.55 7.42
CA LEU A 71 2.77 0.19 7.29
C LEU A 71 2.59 -1.32 7.22
N LEU A 72 3.36 -2.00 6.36
CA LEU A 72 3.29 -3.46 6.28
C LEU A 72 3.62 -4.11 7.62
N GLN A 73 4.67 -3.62 8.30
CA GLN A 73 5.07 -4.14 9.61
C GLN A 73 3.95 -3.95 10.64
N SER A 74 3.26 -2.82 10.60
CA SER A 74 2.14 -2.55 11.52
C SER A 74 1.00 -3.56 11.36
N PHE A 75 0.82 -4.10 10.17
CA PHE A 75 -0.15 -5.16 9.90
C PHE A 75 0.47 -6.56 9.98
N GLY A 76 1.64 -6.70 10.61
CA GLY A 76 2.28 -7.99 10.84
C GLY A 76 2.98 -8.58 9.63
N MET A 77 3.20 -7.80 8.60
CA MET A 77 3.88 -8.26 7.38
C MET A 77 5.32 -7.75 7.34
N LYS A 78 6.16 -8.44 6.56
CA LYS A 78 7.59 -8.14 6.45
C LYS A 78 7.87 -7.39 5.15
N ALA A 79 8.78 -6.45 5.22
CA ALA A 79 9.33 -5.74 4.07
C ALA A 79 10.63 -5.08 4.48
N GLU A 80 11.52 -4.85 3.52
CA GLU A 80 12.79 -4.16 3.75
C GLU A 80 12.96 -3.08 2.71
N GLU A 81 13.48 -1.92 3.15
CA GLU A 81 13.81 -0.86 2.21
C GLU A 81 15.15 -1.11 1.54
N THR A 82 15.28 -0.63 0.31
CA THR A 82 16.54 -0.55 -0.43
C THR A 82 16.81 0.92 -0.75
N ASP A 83 17.94 1.21 -1.38
CA ASP A 83 18.28 2.59 -1.74
C ASP A 83 17.22 3.22 -2.65
N ASP A 84 16.65 2.45 -3.57
CA ASP A 84 15.72 2.94 -4.59
C ASP A 84 14.34 2.28 -4.56
N GLY A 85 14.02 1.51 -3.51
CA GLY A 85 12.73 0.85 -3.41
C GLY A 85 12.59 -0.07 -2.21
N LEU A 86 11.98 -1.25 -2.43
CA LEU A 86 11.66 -2.21 -1.38
C LEU A 86 11.89 -3.64 -1.87
N VAL A 87 12.16 -4.53 -0.91
CA VAL A 87 12.12 -5.99 -1.10
C VAL A 87 11.06 -6.56 -0.18
N ILE A 88 10.17 -7.37 -0.72
CA ILE A 88 8.97 -7.82 -0.01
C ILE A 88 8.82 -9.34 -0.15
N PRO A 89 8.91 -10.10 0.96
CA PRO A 89 8.58 -11.53 0.92
C PRO A 89 7.12 -11.74 0.55
N GLY A 90 6.85 -12.80 -0.18
CA GLY A 90 5.51 -13.14 -0.59
C GLY A 90 4.76 -14.04 0.37
N ARG A 91 3.52 -14.38 0.00
CA ARG A 91 2.63 -15.31 0.71
C ARG A 91 2.41 -14.90 2.16
N GLN A 92 2.26 -13.61 2.37
CA GLN A 92 1.98 -13.04 3.69
C GLN A 92 0.50 -12.75 3.84
N THR A 93 0.05 -12.70 5.09
CA THR A 93 -1.34 -12.38 5.43
C THR A 93 -1.32 -11.21 6.41
N PRO A 94 -2.13 -10.16 6.21
CA PRO A 94 -2.20 -9.06 7.15
C PRO A 94 -2.88 -9.51 8.44
N ASN A 95 -2.44 -8.94 9.55
CA ASN A 95 -3.01 -9.17 10.88
C ASN A 95 -3.51 -7.85 11.46
N THR A 96 -4.44 -7.93 12.41
CA THR A 96 -4.94 -6.75 13.11
C THR A 96 -3.78 -6.03 13.81
N PRO A 97 -3.59 -4.71 13.59
CA PRO A 97 -2.53 -3.96 14.26
C PRO A 97 -2.75 -3.91 15.77
N ASN A 98 -1.65 -3.88 16.54
CA ASN A 98 -1.70 -3.75 18.00
C ASN A 98 -1.85 -2.30 18.46
N GLU A 99 -1.51 -1.34 17.59
CA GLU A 99 -1.53 0.09 17.89
C GLU A 99 -2.20 0.85 16.76
N PRO A 100 -2.70 2.08 17.02
CA PRO A 100 -3.22 2.92 15.94
C PRO A 100 -2.17 3.16 14.85
N ILE A 101 -2.62 3.13 13.60
CA ILE A 101 -1.76 3.30 12.44
C ILE A 101 -1.53 4.79 12.18
N GLN A 102 -0.28 5.21 12.14
CA GLN A 102 0.10 6.58 11.79
C GLN A 102 0.10 6.76 10.28
N THR A 103 -0.43 7.87 9.80
CA THR A 103 -0.49 8.17 8.37
C THR A 103 0.53 9.23 7.95
N TYR A 104 1.15 9.91 8.93
CA TYR A 104 2.17 10.95 8.69
C TYR A 104 1.66 12.04 7.74
N MET A 105 0.35 12.32 7.78
CA MET A 105 -0.32 13.26 6.88
C MET A 105 -0.12 12.93 5.40
N ASP A 106 0.19 11.68 5.09
CA ASP A 106 0.32 11.19 3.72
C ASP A 106 -0.99 10.51 3.31
N HIS A 107 -1.73 11.16 2.40
CA HIS A 107 -3.04 10.68 1.95
C HIS A 107 -2.98 9.31 1.27
N ARG A 108 -1.86 8.99 0.64
CA ARG A 108 -1.67 7.68 -0.03
C ARG A 108 -1.53 6.55 1.00
N LEU A 109 -0.77 6.80 2.08
CA LEU A 109 -0.67 5.84 3.19
C LEU A 109 -2.02 5.64 3.86
N ALA A 110 -2.77 6.73 4.08
CA ALA A 110 -4.07 6.65 4.71
C ALA A 110 -5.04 5.76 3.94
N MET A 111 -5.08 5.88 2.61
CA MET A 111 -5.95 5.06 1.78
C MET A 111 -5.63 3.57 1.91
N VAL A 112 -4.37 3.19 1.81
CA VAL A 112 -3.96 1.79 1.90
C VAL A 112 -4.17 1.23 3.31
N ALA A 113 -3.85 2.03 4.34
CA ALA A 113 -4.12 1.63 5.73
C ALA A 113 -5.60 1.32 5.95
N MET A 114 -6.48 2.15 5.43
CA MET A 114 -7.93 1.94 5.55
C MET A 114 -8.39 0.71 4.79
N ILE A 115 -7.84 0.44 3.60
CA ILE A 115 -8.16 -0.77 2.85
C ILE A 115 -7.79 -2.02 3.66
N LEU A 116 -6.59 -2.05 4.22
CA LEU A 116 -6.17 -3.19 5.06
C LEU A 116 -7.04 -3.31 6.31
N ALA A 117 -7.30 -2.19 6.99
CA ALA A 117 -8.13 -2.19 8.20
C ALA A 117 -9.57 -2.63 7.91
N SER A 118 -10.09 -2.39 6.72
CA SER A 118 -11.42 -2.86 6.34
C SER A 118 -11.51 -4.38 6.33
N LYS A 119 -10.39 -5.08 6.23
CA LYS A 119 -10.34 -6.54 6.20
C LYS A 119 -9.96 -7.16 7.54
N VAL A 120 -9.06 -6.53 8.30
CA VAL A 120 -8.53 -7.15 9.53
C VAL A 120 -8.78 -6.31 10.78
N GLY A 121 -9.40 -5.13 10.64
CA GLY A 121 -9.59 -4.21 11.74
C GLY A 121 -8.38 -3.30 11.94
N GLY A 122 -8.54 -2.32 12.80
CA GLY A 122 -7.48 -1.37 13.13
C GLY A 122 -8.02 0.04 13.24
N GLU A 123 -7.26 0.90 13.87
CA GLU A 123 -7.54 2.32 14.02
C GLU A 123 -6.53 3.12 13.22
N ILE A 124 -7.01 4.08 12.43
CA ILE A 124 -6.16 4.88 11.54
C ILE A 124 -6.20 6.33 12.04
N VAL A 125 -5.03 6.87 12.37
CA VAL A 125 -4.90 8.26 12.80
C VAL A 125 -4.98 9.17 11.57
N ASP A 126 -5.78 10.24 11.68
CA ASP A 126 -5.96 11.23 10.59
C ASP A 126 -6.42 10.58 9.28
N ALA A 127 -7.30 9.60 9.35
CA ALA A 127 -7.77 8.85 8.17
C ALA A 127 -8.39 9.77 7.11
N GLU A 128 -9.01 10.86 7.52
CA GLU A 128 -9.67 11.83 6.63
C GLU A 128 -8.73 12.48 5.64
N ILE A 129 -7.40 12.42 5.85
CA ILE A 129 -6.43 12.99 4.91
C ILE A 129 -6.53 12.34 3.52
N CYS A 130 -7.10 11.15 3.41
CA CYS A 130 -7.28 10.48 2.13
C CYS A 130 -8.16 11.28 1.17
N GLU A 131 -9.05 12.14 1.68
CA GLU A 131 -9.95 12.94 0.86
C GLU A 131 -9.20 13.99 0.03
N VAL A 132 -7.94 14.28 0.34
CA VAL A 132 -7.10 15.22 -0.42
C VAL A 132 -6.91 14.75 -1.86
N SER A 133 -6.63 13.47 -2.06
CA SER A 133 -6.35 12.90 -3.38
C SER A 133 -7.52 12.12 -3.96
N HIS A 134 -8.46 11.69 -3.13
CA HIS A 134 -9.57 10.83 -3.54
C HIS A 134 -10.85 11.21 -2.77
N PRO A 135 -11.50 12.34 -3.11
CA PRO A 135 -12.75 12.71 -2.46
C PRO A 135 -13.79 11.59 -2.56
N GLY A 136 -14.46 11.29 -1.45
CA GLY A 136 -15.45 10.22 -1.41
C GLY A 136 -14.88 8.82 -1.19
N PHE A 137 -13.56 8.71 -1.00
CA PHE A 137 -12.89 7.41 -0.83
C PHE A 137 -13.47 6.62 0.34
N ILE A 138 -13.67 7.26 1.49
CA ILE A 138 -14.17 6.58 2.69
C ILE A 138 -15.54 5.96 2.41
N GLN A 139 -16.45 6.71 1.80
CA GLN A 139 -17.77 6.21 1.49
C GLN A 139 -17.74 5.09 0.44
N GLN A 140 -16.88 5.23 -0.56
CA GLN A 140 -16.72 4.20 -1.57
C GLN A 140 -16.22 2.90 -0.95
N LEU A 141 -15.22 2.98 -0.07
CA LEU A 141 -14.66 1.81 0.61
C LEU A 141 -15.70 1.15 1.52
N LEU A 142 -16.48 1.95 2.26
CA LEU A 142 -17.54 1.43 3.13
C LEU A 142 -18.62 0.70 2.31
N GLY A 143 -18.95 1.21 1.13
CA GLY A 143 -19.89 0.55 0.22
C GLY A 143 -19.42 -0.83 -0.22
N LEU A 144 -18.12 -0.99 -0.47
CA LEU A 144 -17.54 -2.29 -0.82
C LEU A 144 -17.47 -3.25 0.36
N SER A 145 -17.36 -2.73 1.58
CA SER A 145 -17.22 -3.53 2.80
C SER A 145 -18.54 -3.99 3.38
N GLN A 146 -19.65 -3.45 2.94
CA GLN A 146 -20.98 -3.83 3.41
C GLN A 146 -21.50 -5.05 2.64
N PRO A 147 -22.16 -6.00 3.35
CA PRO A 147 -22.78 -7.15 2.71
C PRO A 147 -23.96 -6.76 1.81
#